data_a380bf200c408a51417023c30f4a4e56
#
_entry.id   a380bf200c408a51417023c30f4a4e56
#
_cell.length_a   1.000
_cell.length_b   1.000
_cell.length_c   1.000
_cell.angle_alpha   90.00
_cell.angle_beta   90.00
_cell.angle_gamma   90.00
#
_symmetry.space_group_name_H-M   'P 1'
#
loop_
_entity.id
_entity.type
_entity.pdbx_description
1 polymer ?
#
loop_
_entity_poly.entity_id
_entity_poly.type
_entity_poly.pdbx_seq_one_letter_code
_entity_poly.pdbx_strand_id
1 'polypeptide(L)'
;FISHADISDFIILFAATGTEESSRGTRKLISSFLVDTGVPGLTISKGSPSVSHRGYHHCELHFDNVRLPASALLGEEGRGFDLMGQWLGATRLAVAANSVGRAQRVLETALEWAVSREQFGQSIGKFQGLSFQLADSAVEIEAAQLLTLQAASRIDAGTLTDMDVAMAKLAATETLGRVTDRAVQVFGGMGLVREYQV
;
A
#
# COMPACT_ATOMS: atom_id res chain seq x y z
N PHE A 1 12.23 4.65 6.55
CA PHE A 1 11.60 3.30 6.51
C PHE A 1 11.76 2.73 5.12
N ILE A 2 12.86 2.01 4.87
CA ILE A 2 13.16 1.43 3.57
C ILE A 2 12.91 -0.07 3.62
N SER A 3 11.92 -0.53 2.85
CA SER A 3 11.50 -1.92 2.87
C SER A 3 12.55 -2.81 2.23
N HIS A 4 12.94 -3.89 2.92
CA HIS A 4 13.81 -4.95 2.42
C HIS A 4 15.19 -4.51 1.92
N ALA A 5 15.69 -3.35 2.34
CA ALA A 5 17.02 -2.90 1.90
C ALA A 5 18.15 -3.84 2.38
N ASP A 6 17.92 -4.59 3.46
CA ASP A 6 18.87 -5.57 4.01
C ASP A 6 19.09 -6.83 3.13
N ILE A 7 18.21 -7.06 2.17
CA ILE A 7 18.27 -8.19 1.24
C ILE A 7 18.27 -7.77 -0.24
N SER A 8 18.29 -6.46 -0.52
CA SER A 8 18.31 -5.95 -1.90
C SER A 8 19.73 -5.84 -2.43
N ASP A 9 19.89 -6.04 -3.73
CA ASP A 9 21.17 -5.88 -4.43
C ASP A 9 21.43 -4.42 -4.76
N PHE A 10 20.38 -3.64 -5.00
CA PHE A 10 20.46 -2.22 -5.33
C PHE A 10 19.28 -1.42 -4.74
N ILE A 11 19.47 -0.10 -4.68
CA ILE A 11 18.50 0.86 -4.18
C ILE A 11 18.30 1.95 -5.23
N ILE A 12 17.06 2.37 -5.45
CA ILE A 12 16.76 3.59 -6.21
C ILE A 12 16.73 4.75 -5.20
N LEU A 13 17.75 5.61 -5.29
CA LEU A 13 17.91 6.76 -4.40
C LEU A 13 17.43 8.03 -5.09
N PHE A 14 16.59 8.80 -4.41
CA PHE A 14 16.21 10.15 -4.82
C PHE A 14 16.94 11.17 -3.95
N ALA A 15 17.75 12.01 -4.58
CA ALA A 15 18.56 13.01 -3.87
C ALA A 15 18.49 14.39 -4.53
N ALA A 16 18.64 15.43 -3.74
CA ALA A 16 18.73 16.80 -4.25
C ALA A 16 20.10 17.00 -4.92
N THR A 17 20.12 17.38 -6.19
CA THR A 17 21.32 17.65 -6.97
C THR A 17 21.48 19.12 -7.35
N GLY A 18 20.49 19.95 -7.09
CA GLY A 18 20.51 21.36 -7.40
C GLY A 18 19.30 22.10 -6.87
N THR A 19 19.20 23.35 -7.22
CA THR A 19 18.06 24.22 -6.91
C THR A 19 17.68 25.05 -8.14
N GLU A 20 16.41 25.38 -8.27
CA GLU A 20 15.94 26.37 -9.25
C GLU A 20 15.03 27.39 -8.59
N GLU A 21 15.03 28.61 -9.13
CA GLU A 21 14.11 29.66 -8.73
C GLU A 21 12.77 29.49 -9.46
N SER A 22 11.69 29.61 -8.74
CA SER A 22 10.32 29.56 -9.27
C SER A 22 9.50 30.73 -8.74
N SER A 23 8.32 30.95 -9.32
CA SER A 23 7.38 31.98 -8.84
C SER A 23 6.91 31.74 -7.39
N ARG A 24 7.16 30.55 -6.83
CA ARG A 24 6.80 30.16 -5.45
C ARG A 24 8.02 30.09 -4.52
N GLY A 25 9.20 30.53 -4.97
CA GLY A 25 10.46 30.47 -4.26
C GLY A 25 11.40 29.39 -4.80
N THR A 26 12.56 29.24 -4.12
CA THR A 26 13.58 28.26 -4.48
C THR A 26 13.08 26.84 -4.23
N ARG A 27 13.14 25.97 -5.24
CA ARG A 27 12.86 24.53 -5.10
C ARG A 27 14.09 23.69 -5.32
N LYS A 28 14.15 22.53 -4.67
CA LYS A 28 15.21 21.54 -4.90
C LYS A 28 14.93 20.76 -6.17
N LEU A 29 15.95 20.60 -7.00
CA LEU A 29 15.95 19.66 -8.12
C LEU A 29 16.32 18.28 -7.59
N ILE A 30 15.49 17.30 -7.85
CA ILE A 30 15.68 15.94 -7.39
C ILE A 30 16.07 15.07 -8.57
N SER A 31 17.16 14.34 -8.42
CA SER A 31 17.61 13.30 -9.37
C SER A 31 17.44 11.92 -8.76
N SER A 32 17.37 10.90 -9.61
CA SER A 32 17.33 9.51 -9.17
C SER A 32 18.59 8.78 -9.57
N PHE A 33 19.03 7.87 -8.68
CA PHE A 33 20.27 7.12 -8.84
C PHE A 33 20.02 5.65 -8.56
N LEU A 34 20.66 4.78 -9.35
CA LEU A 34 20.76 3.37 -9.05
C LEU A 34 22.02 3.15 -8.21
N VAL A 35 21.85 2.69 -6.97
CA VAL A 35 22.95 2.53 -6.01
C VAL A 35 23.05 1.07 -5.60
N ASP A 36 24.18 0.44 -5.88
CA ASP A 36 24.47 -0.91 -5.40
C ASP A 36 24.62 -0.90 -3.86
N THR A 37 24.11 -1.91 -3.19
CA THR A 37 24.14 -1.97 -1.71
C THR A 37 25.54 -2.19 -1.15
N GLY A 38 26.51 -2.66 -1.97
CA GLY A 38 27.89 -2.85 -1.60
C GLY A 38 28.81 -1.64 -1.77
N VAL A 39 28.30 -0.43 -2.14
CA VAL A 39 29.15 0.73 -2.35
C VAL A 39 29.77 1.23 -1.03
N PRO A 40 31.04 1.66 -1.05
CA PRO A 40 31.66 2.27 0.14
C PRO A 40 30.90 3.51 0.62
N GLY A 41 30.70 3.63 1.93
CA GLY A 41 29.98 4.73 2.55
C GLY A 41 28.46 4.53 2.70
N LEU A 42 27.89 3.47 2.15
CA LEU A 42 26.50 3.08 2.43
C LEU A 42 26.48 2.07 3.60
N THR A 43 25.72 2.40 4.63
CA THR A 43 25.44 1.49 5.74
C THR A 43 23.94 1.23 5.81
N ILE A 44 23.57 -0.06 5.85
CA ILE A 44 22.20 -0.53 5.97
C ILE A 44 22.04 -1.16 7.35
N SER A 45 21.12 -0.64 8.15
CA SER A 45 20.78 -1.18 9.47
C SER A 45 19.31 -1.59 9.51
N LYS A 46 19.03 -2.66 10.27
CA LYS A 46 17.65 -3.08 10.51
C LYS A 46 16.94 -2.06 11.37
N GLY A 47 15.78 -1.61 10.91
CA GLY A 47 14.87 -0.79 11.67
C GLY A 47 13.95 -1.60 12.58
N SER A 48 12.93 -0.95 13.11
CA SER A 48 11.96 -1.57 14.01
C SER A 48 11.10 -2.64 13.30
N PRO A 49 10.76 -3.74 13.99
CA PRO A 49 9.84 -4.75 13.46
C PRO A 49 8.46 -4.17 13.18
N SER A 50 7.84 -4.59 12.07
CA SER A 50 6.46 -4.21 11.76
C SER A 50 5.47 -4.98 12.65
N VAL A 51 4.39 -4.30 13.09
CA VAL A 51 3.29 -4.96 13.83
C VAL A 51 2.47 -5.89 12.95
N SER A 52 2.40 -5.63 11.65
CA SER A 52 1.50 -6.30 10.71
C SER A 52 2.19 -7.28 9.77
N HIS A 53 3.39 -6.98 9.31
CA HIS A 53 4.12 -7.76 8.30
C HIS A 53 5.28 -8.49 8.95
N ARG A 54 5.02 -9.71 9.46
CA ARG A 54 6.07 -10.57 10.02
C ARG A 54 7.00 -11.04 8.90
N GLY A 55 8.31 -10.92 9.13
CA GLY A 55 9.32 -11.20 8.10
C GLY A 55 9.55 -10.05 7.12
N TYR A 56 8.87 -8.92 7.31
CA TYR A 56 9.07 -7.70 6.54
C TYR A 56 9.96 -6.75 7.33
N HIS A 57 11.10 -6.41 6.79
CA HIS A 57 12.03 -5.51 7.45
C HIS A 57 11.91 -4.10 6.89
N HIS A 58 11.86 -3.12 7.79
CA HIS A 58 12.11 -1.72 7.46
C HIS A 58 13.54 -1.41 7.87
N CYS A 59 14.30 -0.88 6.97
CA CYS A 59 15.71 -0.57 7.19
C CYS A 59 15.92 0.93 7.29
N GLU A 60 17.05 1.31 7.88
CA GLU A 60 17.60 2.65 7.86
C GLU A 60 18.86 2.66 7.01
N LEU A 61 18.99 3.68 6.16
CA LEU A 61 20.10 3.85 5.24
C LEU A 61 20.89 5.09 5.64
N HIS A 62 22.18 4.93 5.82
CA HIS A 62 23.12 6.01 6.09
C HIS A 62 24.10 6.12 4.94
N PHE A 63 24.19 7.31 4.35
CA PHE A 63 25.09 7.63 3.25
C PHE A 63 26.16 8.59 3.76
N ASP A 64 27.41 8.14 3.78
CA ASP A 64 28.57 8.96 4.17
C ASP A 64 29.57 9.00 3.02
N ASN A 65 29.65 10.15 2.36
CA ASN A 65 30.56 10.39 1.23
C ASN A 65 30.51 9.31 0.13
N VAL A 66 29.34 8.74 -0.12
CA VAL A 66 29.15 7.75 -1.19
C VAL A 66 29.45 8.38 -2.53
N ARG A 67 30.36 7.78 -3.29
CA ARG A 67 30.69 8.20 -4.65
C ARG A 67 30.09 7.24 -5.66
N LEU A 68 29.33 7.77 -6.60
CA LEU A 68 28.70 7.02 -7.65
C LEU A 68 29.30 7.43 -9.01
N PRO A 69 29.44 6.49 -9.96
CA PRO A 69 29.80 6.83 -11.32
C PRO A 69 28.65 7.62 -12.00
N ALA A 70 28.95 8.43 -12.98
CA ALA A 70 27.93 9.17 -13.72
C ALA A 70 26.86 8.28 -14.35
N SER A 71 27.20 7.04 -14.69
CA SER A 71 26.27 6.02 -15.20
C SER A 71 25.23 5.54 -14.18
N ALA A 72 25.39 5.84 -12.89
CA ALA A 72 24.40 5.54 -11.86
C ALA A 72 23.19 6.49 -11.90
N LEU A 73 23.28 7.63 -12.61
CA LEU A 73 22.14 8.54 -12.81
C LEU A 73 21.06 7.80 -13.61
N LEU A 74 19.86 7.73 -13.02
CA LEU A 74 18.69 7.14 -13.64
C LEU A 74 17.81 8.24 -14.23
N GLY A 75 17.74 8.28 -15.58
CA GLY A 75 17.07 9.35 -16.32
C GLY A 75 17.90 10.61 -16.41
N GLU A 76 17.21 11.77 -16.39
CA GLU A 76 17.82 13.11 -16.51
C GLU A 76 18.05 13.74 -15.13
N GLU A 77 19.13 14.51 -14.99
CA GLU A 77 19.39 15.28 -13.79
C GLU A 77 18.26 16.27 -13.49
N GLY A 78 17.83 16.34 -12.23
CA GLY A 78 16.74 17.20 -11.80
C GLY A 78 15.32 16.69 -12.12
N ARG A 79 15.19 15.53 -12.82
CA ARG A 79 13.91 14.97 -13.26
C ARG A 79 13.48 13.71 -12.48
N GLY A 80 14.07 13.47 -11.34
CA GLY A 80 13.77 12.29 -10.52
C GLY A 80 12.30 12.20 -10.06
N PHE A 81 11.61 13.33 -9.84
CA PHE A 81 10.19 13.33 -9.48
C PHE A 81 9.29 12.83 -10.62
N ASP A 82 9.67 13.03 -11.87
CA ASP A 82 8.90 12.54 -13.01
C ASP A 82 8.94 11.01 -13.08
N LEU A 83 10.12 10.42 -12.86
CA LEU A 83 10.28 8.96 -12.75
C LEU A 83 9.51 8.40 -11.55
N MET A 84 9.60 9.05 -10.40
CA MET A 84 8.86 8.65 -9.20
C MET A 84 7.35 8.70 -9.43
N GLY A 85 6.85 9.72 -10.13
CA GLY A 85 5.43 9.88 -10.47
C GLY A 85 4.90 8.72 -11.30
N GLN A 86 5.63 8.28 -12.31
CA GLN A 86 5.27 7.14 -13.17
C GLN A 86 5.18 5.84 -12.35
N TRP A 87 6.16 5.56 -11.52
CA TRP A 87 6.17 4.36 -10.67
C TRP A 87 5.07 4.40 -9.60
N LEU A 88 4.86 5.54 -8.94
CA LEU A 88 3.86 5.67 -7.88
C LEU A 88 2.42 5.50 -8.40
N GLY A 89 2.15 5.88 -9.65
CA GLY A 89 0.84 5.64 -10.27
C GLY A 89 0.50 4.15 -10.32
N ALA A 90 1.39 3.34 -10.88
CA ALA A 90 1.23 1.89 -10.94
C ALA A 90 1.15 1.24 -9.55
N THR A 91 1.99 1.69 -8.61
CA THR A 91 2.00 1.18 -7.23
C THR A 91 0.68 1.47 -6.51
N ARG A 92 0.11 2.67 -6.67
CA ARG A 92 -1.19 3.01 -6.06
C ARG A 92 -2.30 2.09 -6.56
N LEU A 93 -2.33 1.77 -7.85
CA LEU A 93 -3.31 0.83 -8.40
C LEU A 93 -3.12 -0.60 -7.86
N ALA A 94 -1.87 -1.06 -7.77
CA ALA A 94 -1.56 -2.36 -7.18
C ALA A 94 -2.00 -2.46 -5.71
N VAL A 95 -1.81 -1.38 -4.93
CA VAL A 95 -2.30 -1.30 -3.53
C VAL A 95 -3.83 -1.32 -3.49
N ALA A 96 -4.53 -0.64 -4.41
CA ALA A 96 -5.98 -0.67 -4.49
C ALA A 96 -6.50 -2.09 -4.76
N ALA A 97 -5.97 -2.75 -5.78
CA ALA A 97 -6.35 -4.12 -6.14
C ALA A 97 -6.10 -5.12 -5.00
N ASN A 98 -4.92 -5.04 -4.35
CA ASN A 98 -4.60 -5.86 -3.18
C ASN A 98 -5.59 -5.63 -2.03
N SER A 99 -5.94 -4.37 -1.76
CA SER A 99 -6.87 -4.02 -0.68
C SER A 99 -8.28 -4.54 -0.93
N VAL A 100 -8.77 -4.45 -2.17
CA VAL A 100 -10.07 -5.03 -2.57
C VAL A 100 -10.07 -6.54 -2.38
N GLY A 101 -9.07 -7.26 -2.89
CA GLY A 101 -8.99 -8.72 -2.74
C GLY A 101 -8.93 -9.17 -1.28
N ARG A 102 -8.19 -8.43 -0.44
CA ARG A 102 -8.15 -8.69 1.00
C ARG A 102 -9.50 -8.42 1.68
N ALA A 103 -10.17 -7.33 1.33
CA ALA A 103 -11.49 -7.01 1.86
C ALA A 103 -12.54 -8.08 1.50
N GLN A 104 -12.51 -8.58 0.26
CA GLN A 104 -13.35 -9.70 -0.18
C GLN A 104 -13.10 -10.94 0.68
N ARG A 105 -11.84 -11.33 0.87
CA ARG A 105 -11.49 -12.50 1.67
C ARG A 105 -11.93 -12.37 3.13
N VAL A 106 -11.74 -11.18 3.73
CA VAL A 106 -12.19 -10.91 5.10
C VAL A 106 -13.71 -11.00 5.22
N LEU A 107 -14.46 -10.45 4.25
CA LEU A 107 -15.92 -10.55 4.22
C LEU A 107 -16.38 -12.01 4.09
N GLU A 108 -15.79 -12.81 3.19
CA GLU A 108 -16.10 -14.23 3.04
C GLU A 108 -15.92 -14.98 4.37
N THR A 109 -14.78 -14.76 5.03
CA THR A 109 -14.48 -15.37 6.33
C THR A 109 -15.51 -14.96 7.41
N ALA A 110 -15.91 -13.69 7.42
CA ALA A 110 -16.94 -13.21 8.35
C ALA A 110 -18.33 -13.78 8.05
N LEU A 111 -18.69 -13.97 6.78
CA LEU A 111 -19.93 -14.60 6.36
C LEU A 111 -20.00 -16.09 6.76
N GLU A 112 -18.92 -16.85 6.52
CA GLU A 112 -18.81 -18.25 6.94
C GLU A 112 -19.00 -18.38 8.45
N TRP A 113 -18.38 -17.50 9.24
CA TRP A 113 -18.55 -17.46 10.68
C TRP A 113 -19.98 -17.08 11.08
N ALA A 114 -20.56 -16.06 10.49
CA ALA A 114 -21.90 -15.59 10.81
C ALA A 114 -22.98 -16.65 10.55
N VAL A 115 -22.78 -17.51 9.54
CA VAL A 115 -23.68 -18.62 9.21
C VAL A 115 -23.50 -19.79 10.16
N SER A 116 -22.29 -20.14 10.50
CA SER A 116 -21.96 -21.35 11.29
C SER A 116 -22.08 -21.15 12.80
N ARG A 117 -21.81 -19.94 13.30
CA ARG A 117 -21.86 -19.63 14.73
C ARG A 117 -23.30 -19.45 15.21
N GLU A 118 -23.71 -20.22 16.21
CA GLU A 118 -25.01 -20.11 16.83
C GLU A 118 -24.94 -19.46 18.21
N GLN A 119 -25.86 -18.54 18.49
CA GLN A 119 -26.14 -17.96 19.79
C GLN A 119 -27.63 -17.64 19.90
N PHE A 120 -28.16 -17.71 21.11
CA PHE A 120 -29.59 -17.46 21.38
C PHE A 120 -30.54 -18.32 20.51
N GLY A 121 -30.14 -19.56 20.24
CA GLY A 121 -30.93 -20.55 19.51
C GLY A 121 -30.96 -20.39 17.99
N GLN A 122 -30.09 -19.57 17.41
CA GLN A 122 -30.01 -19.39 15.97
C GLN A 122 -28.62 -18.94 15.51
N SER A 123 -28.35 -19.05 14.18
CA SER A 123 -27.17 -18.48 13.56
C SER A 123 -27.08 -16.97 13.82
N ILE A 124 -25.89 -16.46 14.18
CA ILE A 124 -25.70 -15.04 14.46
C ILE A 124 -25.93 -14.15 13.24
N GLY A 125 -25.78 -14.66 12.03
CA GLY A 125 -26.07 -13.95 10.79
C GLY A 125 -27.54 -13.56 10.62
N LYS A 126 -28.46 -14.16 11.40
CA LYS A 126 -29.90 -13.78 11.41
C LYS A 126 -30.19 -12.50 12.19
N PHE A 127 -29.25 -12.03 13.01
CA PHE A 127 -29.43 -10.78 13.75
C PHE A 127 -29.12 -9.59 12.83
N GLN A 128 -30.10 -8.67 12.67
CA GLN A 128 -29.96 -7.52 11.77
C GLN A 128 -28.76 -6.63 12.11
N GLY A 129 -28.39 -6.51 13.39
CA GLY A 129 -27.21 -5.77 13.84
C GLY A 129 -25.90 -6.28 13.22
N LEU A 130 -25.82 -7.56 12.82
CA LEU A 130 -24.68 -8.16 12.14
C LEU A 130 -24.90 -8.22 10.63
N SER A 131 -26.07 -8.68 10.17
CA SER A 131 -26.34 -8.83 8.74
C SER A 131 -26.23 -7.53 7.96
N PHE A 132 -26.63 -6.39 8.56
CA PHE A 132 -26.50 -5.08 7.92
C PHE A 132 -25.03 -4.67 7.75
N GLN A 133 -24.19 -4.92 8.74
CA GLN A 133 -22.74 -4.63 8.63
C GLN A 133 -22.07 -5.46 7.51
N LEU A 134 -22.49 -6.71 7.33
CA LEU A 134 -22.01 -7.57 6.25
C LEU A 134 -22.51 -7.07 4.89
N ALA A 135 -23.77 -6.63 4.80
CA ALA A 135 -24.35 -6.06 3.59
C ALA A 135 -23.65 -4.74 3.20
N ASP A 136 -23.44 -3.83 4.15
CA ASP A 136 -22.70 -2.59 3.93
C ASP A 136 -21.28 -2.87 3.43
N SER A 137 -20.62 -3.88 4.02
CA SER A 137 -19.27 -4.30 3.60
C SER A 137 -19.25 -4.79 2.16
N ALA A 138 -20.24 -5.57 1.73
CA ALA A 138 -20.36 -6.04 0.36
C ALA A 138 -20.52 -4.88 -0.64
N VAL A 139 -21.39 -3.92 -0.33
CA VAL A 139 -21.59 -2.72 -1.18
C VAL A 139 -20.33 -1.87 -1.28
N GLU A 140 -19.65 -1.64 -0.14
CA GLU A 140 -18.42 -0.84 -0.14
C GLU A 140 -17.28 -1.51 -0.93
N ILE A 141 -17.15 -2.83 -0.82
CA ILE A 141 -16.15 -3.61 -1.59
C ILE A 141 -16.44 -3.50 -3.09
N GLU A 142 -17.68 -3.70 -3.51
CA GLU A 142 -18.07 -3.58 -4.92
C GLU A 142 -17.77 -2.20 -5.48
N ALA A 143 -18.10 -1.13 -4.74
CA ALA A 143 -17.80 0.24 -5.15
C ALA A 143 -16.29 0.47 -5.29
N ALA A 144 -15.48 -0.01 -4.35
CA ALA A 144 -14.01 0.10 -4.40
C ALA A 144 -13.42 -0.72 -5.56
N GLN A 145 -13.98 -1.90 -5.83
CA GLN A 145 -13.60 -2.74 -6.96
C GLN A 145 -13.86 -2.03 -8.30
N LEU A 146 -15.03 -1.45 -8.48
CA LEU A 146 -15.39 -0.73 -9.71
C LEU A 146 -14.48 0.47 -9.96
N LEU A 147 -14.13 1.24 -8.93
CA LEU A 147 -13.15 2.33 -9.03
C LEU A 147 -11.77 1.80 -9.43
N THR A 148 -11.35 0.67 -8.89
CA THR A 148 -10.06 0.05 -9.19
C THR A 148 -10.02 -0.45 -10.64
N LEU A 149 -11.07 -1.12 -11.10
CA LEU A 149 -11.19 -1.60 -12.49
C LEU A 149 -11.28 -0.44 -13.48
N GLN A 150 -11.97 0.65 -13.13
CA GLN A 150 -12.02 1.85 -13.96
C GLN A 150 -10.63 2.46 -14.15
N ALA A 151 -9.85 2.59 -13.05
CA ALA A 151 -8.47 3.08 -13.13
C ALA A 151 -7.59 2.17 -14.00
N ALA A 152 -7.71 0.85 -13.85
CA ALA A 152 -6.99 -0.12 -14.69
C ALA A 152 -7.35 0.01 -16.17
N SER A 153 -8.63 0.10 -16.51
CA SER A 153 -9.10 0.30 -17.89
C SER A 153 -8.60 1.61 -18.50
N ARG A 154 -8.47 2.67 -17.69
CA ARG A 154 -7.90 3.95 -18.17
C ARG A 154 -6.40 3.88 -18.41
N ILE A 155 -5.66 3.02 -17.68
CA ILE A 155 -4.26 2.71 -18.03
C ILE A 155 -4.19 2.09 -19.42
N ASP A 156 -4.99 1.06 -19.68
CA ASP A 156 -4.99 0.36 -20.97
C ASP A 156 -5.38 1.29 -22.13
N ALA A 157 -6.28 2.22 -21.87
CA ALA A 157 -6.71 3.23 -22.85
C ALA A 157 -5.75 4.42 -23.01
N GLY A 158 -4.70 4.54 -22.19
CA GLY A 158 -3.78 5.68 -22.19
C GLY A 158 -4.42 7.00 -21.70
N THR A 159 -5.51 6.93 -20.94
CA THR A 159 -6.29 8.09 -20.47
C THR A 159 -6.27 8.27 -18.95
N LEU A 160 -5.40 7.53 -18.27
CA LEU A 160 -5.28 7.58 -16.82
C LEU A 160 -4.87 8.97 -16.33
N THR A 161 -5.49 9.40 -15.24
CA THR A 161 -5.10 10.60 -14.49
C THR A 161 -4.62 10.23 -13.08
N ASP A 162 -3.84 11.11 -12.44
CA ASP A 162 -3.44 10.95 -11.03
C ASP A 162 -4.65 10.86 -10.09
N MET A 163 -5.75 11.54 -10.45
CA MET A 163 -7.01 11.50 -9.71
C MET A 163 -7.60 10.08 -9.67
N ASP A 164 -7.57 9.37 -10.79
CA ASP A 164 -8.16 8.02 -10.90
C ASP A 164 -7.49 7.04 -9.94
N VAL A 165 -6.16 7.00 -9.94
CA VAL A 165 -5.41 6.11 -9.04
C VAL A 165 -5.50 6.54 -7.58
N ALA A 166 -5.59 7.86 -7.32
CA ALA A 166 -5.76 8.38 -5.97
C ALA A 166 -7.12 7.98 -5.39
N MET A 167 -8.21 8.14 -6.17
CA MET A 167 -9.56 7.73 -5.76
C MET A 167 -9.65 6.22 -5.54
N ALA A 168 -9.14 5.42 -6.47
CA ALA A 168 -9.16 3.96 -6.35
C ALA A 168 -8.40 3.50 -5.10
N LYS A 169 -7.17 4.02 -4.88
CA LYS A 169 -6.36 3.66 -3.71
C LYS A 169 -7.04 4.07 -2.41
N LEU A 170 -7.54 5.30 -2.32
CA LEU A 170 -8.20 5.81 -1.12
C LEU A 170 -9.45 4.96 -0.79
N ALA A 171 -10.36 4.79 -1.75
CA ALA A 171 -11.57 3.99 -1.56
C ALA A 171 -11.25 2.56 -1.11
N ALA A 172 -10.34 1.88 -1.79
CA ALA A 172 -10.01 0.49 -1.51
C ALA A 172 -9.38 0.29 -0.11
N THR A 173 -8.42 1.16 0.27
CA THR A 173 -7.74 1.02 1.58
C THR A 173 -8.64 1.37 2.75
N GLU A 174 -9.49 2.40 2.62
CA GLU A 174 -10.47 2.76 3.65
C GLU A 174 -11.55 1.69 3.80
N THR A 175 -12.01 1.12 2.67
CA THR A 175 -12.97 0.00 2.69
C THR A 175 -12.38 -1.21 3.39
N LEU A 176 -11.14 -1.59 3.08
CA LEU A 176 -10.47 -2.71 3.77
C LEU A 176 -10.44 -2.48 5.28
N GLY A 177 -10.09 -1.27 5.74
CA GLY A 177 -10.07 -0.93 7.17
C GLY A 177 -11.44 -1.14 7.82
N ARG A 178 -12.51 -0.59 7.23
CA ARG A 178 -13.88 -0.74 7.78
C ARG A 178 -14.37 -2.18 7.75
N VAL A 179 -14.11 -2.91 6.67
CA VAL A 179 -14.51 -4.32 6.55
C VAL A 179 -13.80 -5.19 7.59
N THR A 180 -12.51 -4.96 7.80
CA THR A 180 -11.72 -5.67 8.82
C THR A 180 -12.25 -5.40 10.23
N ASP A 181 -12.52 -4.13 10.57
CA ASP A 181 -13.10 -3.75 11.87
C ASP A 181 -14.45 -4.43 12.12
N ARG A 182 -15.34 -4.41 11.12
CA ARG A 182 -16.64 -5.09 11.20
C ARG A 182 -16.48 -6.61 11.33
N ALA A 183 -15.53 -7.21 10.61
CA ALA A 183 -15.28 -8.66 10.70
C ALA A 183 -14.82 -9.05 12.10
N VAL A 184 -13.87 -8.32 12.70
CA VAL A 184 -13.47 -8.53 14.10
C VAL A 184 -14.67 -8.45 15.04
N GLN A 185 -15.58 -7.49 14.83
CA GLN A 185 -16.82 -7.37 15.61
C GLN A 185 -17.76 -8.57 15.42
N VAL A 186 -17.91 -9.08 14.20
CA VAL A 186 -18.72 -10.27 13.88
C VAL A 186 -18.17 -11.53 14.57
N PHE A 187 -16.84 -11.67 14.62
CA PHE A 187 -16.19 -12.77 15.35
C PHE A 187 -16.26 -12.62 16.87
N GLY A 188 -16.47 -11.39 17.38
CA GLY A 188 -16.43 -11.11 18.81
C GLY A 188 -15.08 -11.43 19.42
N GLY A 189 -15.04 -12.03 20.60
CA GLY A 189 -13.77 -12.41 21.26
C GLY A 189 -12.86 -13.31 20.42
N MET A 190 -13.43 -14.09 19.50
CA MET A 190 -12.65 -14.95 18.62
C MET A 190 -11.88 -14.18 17.54
N GLY A 191 -12.30 -12.96 17.18
CA GLY A 191 -11.57 -12.09 16.28
C GLY A 191 -10.25 -11.53 16.84
N LEU A 192 -9.98 -11.74 18.13
CA LEU A 192 -8.75 -11.29 18.80
C LEU A 192 -7.69 -12.42 18.95
N VAL A 193 -8.02 -13.64 18.54
CA VAL A 193 -7.12 -14.80 18.68
C VAL A 193 -6.52 -15.18 17.32
N ARG A 194 -5.32 -15.77 17.36
CA ARG A 194 -4.52 -16.04 16.15
C ARG A 194 -5.05 -17.16 15.27
N GLU A 195 -5.95 -17.99 15.80
CA GLU A 195 -6.59 -19.09 15.08
C GLU A 195 -7.52 -18.59 13.95
N TYR A 196 -8.03 -17.37 14.07
CA TYR A 196 -8.90 -16.74 13.09
C TYR A 196 -8.19 -15.58 12.40
N GLN A 197 -8.24 -15.58 11.07
CA GLN A 197 -7.54 -14.61 10.21
C GLN A 197 -8.52 -13.53 9.72
N VAL A 198 -8.90 -12.63 10.62
CA VAL A 198 -9.75 -11.47 10.33
C VAL A 198 -9.03 -10.15 10.62
#